data_ea70b5edc460e927d6c174775a4970d8
#
_entry.id   ea70b5edc460e927d6c174775a4970d8
#
_cell.length_a   1.000
_cell.length_b   1.000
_cell.length_c   1.000
_cell.angle_alpha   90.00
_cell.angle_beta   90.00
_cell.angle_gamma   90.00
#
_symmetry.space_group_name_H-M   'P 1'
#
loop_
_entity.id
_entity.type
_entity.pdbx_description
1 polymer ?
#
loop_
_entity_poly.entity_id
_entity_poly.type
_entity_poly.pdbx_seq_one_letter_code
_entity_poly.pdbx_strand_id
1 'polypeptide(L)'
;GHIAVESELGVGTTFHVYLPASERELPVKPTVTVKEIRPSGRGTILIMDDQSDVREIAGQLLKHLGYEVSSAKDGTEAVDLYRKAQEAGRPFDAVIMDLTIPGGMGGKEAIQKLLEIDPKVKAIVSSGYSTDPIMADFRKFGFSGVVSKPYEVEDLSAVLLEVLKPPAVSRST
;
A
#
# COMPACT_ATOMS: atom_id res chain seq x y z
N GLY A 1 -30.33 11.03 7.12
CA GLY A 1 -29.39 11.62 8.08
C GLY A 1 -29.46 13.12 8.11
N HIS A 2 -28.96 13.72 9.15
CA HIS A 2 -28.88 15.17 9.33
C HIS A 2 -27.51 15.53 9.89
N ILE A 3 -26.99 16.71 9.52
CA ILE A 3 -25.76 17.25 10.08
C ILE A 3 -26.04 18.67 10.57
N ALA A 4 -25.60 18.98 11.79
CA ALA A 4 -25.64 20.32 12.37
C ALA A 4 -24.23 20.74 12.78
N VAL A 5 -23.98 22.03 12.78
CA VAL A 5 -22.68 22.61 13.19
C VAL A 5 -22.93 23.76 14.15
N GLU A 6 -22.16 23.78 15.21
CA GLU A 6 -22.06 24.88 16.18
C GLU A 6 -20.59 25.35 16.19
N SER A 7 -20.39 26.65 16.05
CA SER A 7 -19.03 27.20 16.00
C SER A 7 -18.99 28.53 16.72
N GLU A 8 -18.00 28.69 17.59
CA GLU A 8 -17.72 29.91 18.30
C GLU A 8 -16.26 30.35 18.08
N LEU A 9 -16.06 31.57 17.64
CA LEU A 9 -14.73 32.07 17.29
C LEU A 9 -13.81 32.10 18.53
N GLY A 10 -12.66 31.42 18.41
CA GLY A 10 -11.69 31.27 19.50
C GLY A 10 -12.00 30.16 20.50
N VAL A 11 -13.13 29.47 20.39
CA VAL A 11 -13.54 28.34 21.25
C VAL A 11 -13.44 27.04 20.48
N GLY A 12 -14.00 26.97 19.26
CA GLY A 12 -13.94 25.79 18.41
C GLY A 12 -15.21 25.56 17.60
N THR A 13 -15.24 24.40 16.94
CA THR A 13 -16.37 23.96 16.11
C THR A 13 -16.77 22.55 16.48
N THR A 14 -18.08 22.32 16.70
CA THR A 14 -18.66 21.01 16.95
C THR A 14 -19.58 20.61 15.82
N PHE A 15 -19.41 19.43 15.28
CA PHE A 15 -20.29 18.84 14.28
C PHE A 15 -21.13 17.74 14.92
N HIS A 16 -22.45 17.83 14.77
CA HIS A 16 -23.40 16.79 15.19
C HIS A 16 -23.86 16.04 13.94
N VAL A 17 -23.59 14.75 13.88
CA VAL A 17 -23.99 13.88 12.76
C VAL A 17 -25.06 12.90 13.25
N TYR A 18 -26.26 13.01 12.69
CA TYR A 18 -27.40 12.14 12.99
C TYR A 18 -27.58 11.15 11.85
N LEU A 19 -27.38 9.87 12.12
CA LEU A 19 -27.62 8.78 11.18
C LEU A 19 -28.84 7.98 11.59
N PRO A 20 -29.76 7.64 10.67
CA PRO A 20 -30.86 6.75 11.00
C PRO A 20 -30.32 5.40 11.41
N ALA A 21 -30.84 4.84 12.50
CA ALA A 21 -30.52 3.49 12.90
C ALA A 21 -31.00 2.50 11.83
N SER A 22 -30.16 1.53 11.48
CA SER A 22 -30.56 0.45 10.58
C SER A 22 -31.40 -0.57 11.37
N GLU A 23 -32.60 -0.87 10.89
CA GLU A 23 -33.40 -1.99 11.41
C GLU A 23 -32.91 -3.34 10.84
N ARG A 24 -32.03 -3.32 9.86
CA ARG A 24 -31.41 -4.55 9.34
C ARG A 24 -30.34 -5.00 10.30
N GLU A 25 -30.48 -6.21 10.82
CA GLU A 25 -29.36 -6.90 11.42
C GLU A 25 -28.21 -6.86 10.40
N LEU A 26 -27.09 -6.27 10.80
CA LEU A 26 -25.88 -6.36 9.99
C LEU A 26 -25.66 -7.86 9.76
N PRO A 27 -25.44 -8.31 8.51
CA PRO A 27 -24.95 -9.66 8.33
C PRO A 27 -23.72 -9.73 9.22
N VAL A 28 -23.77 -10.59 10.24
CA VAL A 28 -22.60 -10.88 11.06
C VAL A 28 -21.55 -11.28 10.04
N LYS A 29 -20.62 -10.36 9.72
CA LYS A 29 -19.42 -10.75 8.97
C LYS A 29 -18.96 -12.00 9.71
N PRO A 30 -18.89 -13.16 9.07
CA PRO A 30 -18.41 -14.33 9.75
C PRO A 30 -17.17 -13.87 10.48
N THR A 31 -17.13 -14.09 11.79
CA THR A 31 -15.95 -13.79 12.60
C THR A 31 -14.84 -14.43 11.82
N VAL A 32 -14.10 -13.62 11.06
CA VAL A 32 -12.93 -14.09 10.34
C VAL A 32 -12.13 -14.62 11.50
N THR A 33 -12.11 -15.93 11.61
CA THR A 33 -11.20 -16.60 12.53
C THR A 33 -9.88 -15.93 12.17
N VAL A 34 -9.35 -15.10 13.07
CA VAL A 34 -8.06 -14.49 12.90
C VAL A 34 -7.14 -15.71 12.76
N LYS A 35 -6.99 -16.18 11.52
CA LYS A 35 -5.91 -17.09 11.23
C LYS A 35 -4.70 -16.33 11.72
N GLU A 36 -4.12 -16.85 12.81
CA GLU A 36 -2.86 -16.29 13.29
C GLU A 36 -2.04 -16.02 12.05
N ILE A 37 -1.93 -14.74 11.68
CA ILE A 37 -1.08 -14.33 10.56
C ILE A 37 0.31 -14.58 11.11
N ARG A 38 0.79 -15.80 10.91
CA ARG A 38 2.14 -16.17 11.33
C ARG A 38 3.07 -15.33 10.48
N PRO A 39 4.00 -14.59 11.11
CA PRO A 39 5.02 -13.85 10.38
C PRO A 39 5.73 -14.85 9.45
N SER A 40 5.39 -14.86 8.19
CA SER A 40 5.97 -15.76 7.18
C SER A 40 6.68 -14.98 6.10
N GLY A 41 6.57 -13.66 6.13
CA GLY A 41 7.27 -12.77 5.24
C GLY A 41 8.77 -12.84 5.50
N ARG A 42 9.53 -12.97 4.43
CA ARG A 42 10.98 -12.78 4.43
C ARG A 42 11.32 -11.92 3.24
N GLY A 43 12.14 -10.92 3.47
CA GLY A 43 12.58 -10.01 2.42
C GLY A 43 12.48 -8.56 2.82
N THR A 44 12.91 -7.69 1.92
CA THR A 44 13.01 -6.25 2.13
C THR A 44 12.02 -5.51 1.25
N ILE A 45 11.14 -4.71 1.85
CA ILE A 45 10.12 -3.93 1.16
C ILE A 45 10.47 -2.44 1.22
N LEU A 46 10.37 -1.75 0.08
CA LEU A 46 10.45 -0.31 0.02
C LEU A 46 9.03 0.28 -0.01
N ILE A 47 8.74 1.24 0.88
CA ILE A 47 7.47 1.99 0.89
C ILE A 47 7.73 3.40 0.41
N MET A 48 6.91 3.89 -0.52
CA MET A 48 6.95 5.26 -1.01
C MET A 48 5.59 5.94 -0.79
N ASP A 49 5.59 7.02 -0.01
CA ASP A 49 4.39 7.80 0.34
C ASP A 49 4.86 9.18 0.86
N ASP A 50 4.15 10.28 0.58
CA ASP A 50 4.53 11.60 1.10
C ASP A 50 4.14 11.79 2.57
N GLN A 51 3.10 11.08 3.03
CA GLN A 51 2.60 11.18 4.40
C GLN A 51 3.43 10.31 5.35
N SER A 52 4.13 10.95 6.30
CA SER A 52 4.97 10.26 7.29
C SER A 52 4.21 9.21 8.08
N ASP A 53 2.98 9.55 8.49
CA ASP A 53 2.14 8.70 9.35
C ASP A 53 1.71 7.43 8.59
N VAL A 54 1.40 7.58 7.29
CA VAL A 54 1.08 6.43 6.43
C VAL A 54 2.29 5.52 6.26
N ARG A 55 3.49 6.09 6.02
CA ARG A 55 4.73 5.29 5.96
C ARG A 55 5.02 4.56 7.27
N GLU A 56 4.79 5.22 8.40
CA GLU A 56 5.01 4.62 9.71
C GLU A 56 4.06 3.45 9.98
N ILE A 57 2.75 3.65 9.75
CA ILE A 57 1.74 2.61 9.92
C ILE A 57 2.02 1.41 9.00
N ALA A 58 2.22 1.66 7.70
CA ALA A 58 2.55 0.60 6.75
C ALA A 58 3.84 -0.14 7.14
N GLY A 59 4.85 0.61 7.59
CA GLY A 59 6.11 0.03 8.06
C GLY A 59 5.94 -0.87 9.29
N GLN A 60 5.10 -0.50 10.24
CA GLN A 60 4.78 -1.33 11.41
C GLN A 60 4.03 -2.60 11.02
N LEU A 61 3.04 -2.50 10.13
CA LEU A 61 2.28 -3.63 9.62
C LEU A 61 3.19 -4.64 8.88
N LEU A 62 4.06 -4.14 7.99
CA LEU A 62 4.99 -4.99 7.25
C LEU A 62 6.03 -5.67 8.15
N LYS A 63 6.54 -4.97 9.17
CA LYS A 63 7.42 -5.56 10.19
C LYS A 63 6.70 -6.63 10.99
N HIS A 64 5.44 -6.42 11.34
CA HIS A 64 4.60 -7.42 11.98
C HIS A 64 4.42 -8.67 11.10
N LEU A 65 4.33 -8.50 9.79
CA LEU A 65 4.30 -9.59 8.81
C LEU A 65 5.67 -10.26 8.60
N GLY A 66 6.76 -9.74 9.17
CA GLY A 66 8.10 -10.33 9.13
C GLY A 66 9.03 -9.77 8.05
N TYR A 67 8.68 -8.65 7.41
CA TYR A 67 9.52 -8.00 6.40
C TYR A 67 10.46 -6.95 7.00
N GLU A 68 11.62 -6.77 6.39
CA GLU A 68 12.45 -5.58 6.57
C GLU A 68 11.89 -4.43 5.72
N VAL A 69 11.93 -3.19 6.25
CA VAL A 69 11.27 -2.06 5.60
C VAL A 69 12.21 -0.87 5.49
N SER A 70 12.31 -0.34 4.29
CA SER A 70 12.86 0.99 3.99
C SER A 70 11.74 1.91 3.50
N SER A 71 11.88 3.23 3.69
CA SER A 71 10.85 4.18 3.29
C SER A 71 11.44 5.34 2.48
N ALA A 72 10.64 5.86 1.54
CA ALA A 72 10.90 7.01 0.73
C ALA A 72 9.69 7.96 0.77
N LYS A 73 9.93 9.26 0.71
CA LYS A 73 8.86 10.28 0.74
C LYS A 73 8.27 10.58 -0.64
N ASP A 74 8.98 10.23 -1.70
CA ASP A 74 8.58 10.46 -3.10
C ASP A 74 9.29 9.47 -4.03
N GLY A 75 8.90 9.49 -5.31
CA GLY A 75 9.47 8.59 -6.32
C GLY A 75 10.94 8.85 -6.62
N THR A 76 11.42 10.07 -6.42
CA THR A 76 12.84 10.39 -6.63
C THR A 76 13.71 9.66 -5.61
N GLU A 77 13.34 9.79 -4.33
CA GLU A 77 14.02 9.08 -3.25
C GLU A 77 13.88 7.56 -3.38
N ALA A 78 12.69 7.09 -3.78
CA ALA A 78 12.45 5.65 -3.98
C ALA A 78 13.34 5.06 -5.08
N VAL A 79 13.47 5.73 -6.22
CA VAL A 79 14.32 5.31 -7.33
C VAL A 79 15.80 5.29 -6.93
N ASP A 80 16.25 6.30 -6.18
CA ASP A 80 17.62 6.38 -5.70
C ASP A 80 17.95 5.27 -4.68
N LEU A 81 17.03 5.00 -3.75
CA LEU A 81 17.19 3.91 -2.79
C LEU A 81 17.20 2.54 -3.48
N TYR A 82 16.31 2.36 -4.46
CA TYR A 82 16.23 1.12 -5.23
C TYR A 82 17.54 0.85 -5.98
N ARG A 83 18.08 1.86 -6.68
CA ARG A 83 19.34 1.76 -7.39
C ARG A 83 20.51 1.40 -6.48
N LYS A 84 20.64 2.11 -5.35
CA LYS A 84 21.69 1.85 -4.34
C LYS A 84 21.59 0.44 -3.76
N ALA A 85 20.39 -0.06 -3.52
CA ALA A 85 20.18 -1.42 -3.02
C ALA A 85 20.58 -2.48 -4.06
N GLN A 86 20.26 -2.25 -5.32
CA GLN A 86 20.70 -3.09 -6.45
C GLN A 86 22.22 -3.14 -6.56
N GLU A 87 22.87 -1.97 -6.58
CA GLU A 87 24.34 -1.84 -6.68
C GLU A 87 25.05 -2.50 -5.49
N ALA A 88 24.43 -2.46 -4.30
CA ALA A 88 24.94 -3.10 -3.10
C ALA A 88 24.70 -4.63 -3.06
N GLY A 89 24.05 -5.21 -4.08
CA GLY A 89 23.70 -6.63 -4.12
C GLY A 89 22.62 -7.05 -3.09
N ARG A 90 21.84 -6.11 -2.62
CA ARG A 90 20.72 -6.31 -1.67
C ARG A 90 19.44 -5.66 -2.21
N PRO A 91 18.90 -6.16 -3.33
CA PRO A 91 17.73 -5.58 -3.96
C PRO A 91 16.49 -5.68 -3.04
N PHE A 92 15.55 -4.77 -3.24
CA PHE A 92 14.24 -4.90 -2.63
C PHE A 92 13.43 -6.02 -3.30
N ASP A 93 12.71 -6.79 -2.49
CA ASP A 93 11.84 -7.87 -2.97
C ASP A 93 10.54 -7.33 -3.57
N ALA A 94 10.04 -6.21 -3.04
CA ALA A 94 8.93 -5.46 -3.63
C ALA A 94 8.99 -3.97 -3.23
N VAL A 95 8.26 -3.15 -4.00
CA VAL A 95 8.07 -1.71 -3.73
C VAL A 95 6.57 -1.43 -3.64
N ILE A 96 6.12 -0.80 -2.56
CA ILE A 96 4.74 -0.30 -2.41
C ILE A 96 4.80 1.20 -2.64
N MET A 97 4.03 1.71 -3.61
CA MET A 97 4.12 3.10 -4.04
C MET A 97 2.76 3.79 -4.03
N ASP A 98 2.68 4.93 -3.33
CA ASP A 98 1.53 5.82 -3.51
C ASP A 98 1.47 6.33 -4.94
N LEU A 99 0.28 6.28 -5.50
CA LEU A 99 0.03 6.71 -6.87
C LEU A 99 0.25 8.20 -7.03
N THR A 100 -0.16 9.00 -6.04
CA THR A 100 -0.21 10.47 -6.13
C THR A 100 0.58 11.12 -5.02
N ILE A 101 1.66 11.81 -5.38
CA ILE A 101 2.50 12.62 -4.48
C ILE A 101 2.38 14.09 -4.89
N PRO A 102 1.69 14.94 -4.13
CA PRO A 102 1.56 16.37 -4.45
C PRO A 102 2.93 17.07 -4.53
N GLY A 103 3.23 17.67 -5.66
CA GLY A 103 4.50 18.40 -5.87
C GLY A 103 5.75 17.55 -5.98
N GLY A 104 5.61 16.22 -6.04
CA GLY A 104 6.70 15.26 -6.19
C GLY A 104 6.42 14.18 -7.24
N MET A 105 7.35 13.27 -7.42
CA MET A 105 7.19 12.13 -8.32
C MET A 105 6.30 11.09 -7.68
N GLY A 106 5.12 10.84 -8.24
CA GLY A 106 4.19 9.79 -7.83
C GLY A 106 4.53 8.41 -8.39
N GLY A 107 3.75 7.41 -7.98
CA GLY A 107 3.99 6.01 -8.35
C GLY A 107 3.94 5.74 -9.85
N LYS A 108 3.08 6.47 -10.59
CA LYS A 108 2.99 6.31 -12.05
C LYS A 108 4.28 6.64 -12.79
N GLU A 109 4.99 7.68 -12.36
CA GLU A 109 6.28 8.05 -12.97
C GLU A 109 7.42 7.22 -12.40
N ALA A 110 7.37 6.95 -11.09
CA ALA A 110 8.40 6.17 -10.41
C ALA A 110 8.51 4.74 -10.97
N ILE A 111 7.39 4.08 -11.26
CA ILE A 111 7.40 2.71 -11.82
C ILE A 111 8.12 2.65 -13.16
N GLN A 112 7.97 3.65 -14.02
CA GLN A 112 8.64 3.68 -15.33
C GLN A 112 10.17 3.70 -15.14
N LYS A 113 10.66 4.52 -14.19
CA LYS A 113 12.09 4.60 -13.88
C LYS A 113 12.62 3.33 -13.21
N LEU A 114 11.81 2.69 -12.35
CA LEU A 114 12.20 1.42 -11.74
C LEU A 114 12.29 0.29 -12.77
N LEU A 115 11.37 0.26 -13.75
CA LEU A 115 11.41 -0.72 -14.85
C LEU A 115 12.61 -0.53 -15.77
N GLU A 116 13.14 0.69 -15.93
CA GLU A 116 14.39 0.95 -16.63
C GLU A 116 15.60 0.38 -15.89
N ILE A 117 15.57 0.37 -14.55
CA ILE A 117 16.64 -0.17 -13.68
C ILE A 117 16.52 -1.69 -13.58
N ASP A 118 15.30 -2.17 -13.33
CA ASP A 118 14.99 -3.59 -13.17
C ASP A 118 13.66 -3.93 -13.86
N PRO A 119 13.69 -4.54 -15.05
CA PRO A 119 12.49 -4.98 -15.75
C PRO A 119 11.63 -6.01 -14.99
N LYS A 120 12.16 -6.57 -13.91
CA LYS A 120 11.46 -7.56 -13.06
C LYS A 120 11.03 -6.99 -11.71
N VAL A 121 11.11 -5.68 -11.53
CA VAL A 121 10.68 -5.05 -10.28
C VAL A 121 9.26 -5.44 -9.92
N LYS A 122 9.06 -5.85 -8.70
CA LYS A 122 7.75 -6.18 -8.14
C LYS A 122 7.18 -4.95 -7.45
N ALA A 123 6.34 -4.23 -8.16
CA ALA A 123 5.77 -2.99 -7.68
C ALA A 123 4.27 -3.14 -7.38
N ILE A 124 3.85 -2.65 -6.24
CA ILE A 124 2.47 -2.63 -5.77
C ILE A 124 2.02 -1.18 -5.73
N VAL A 125 0.96 -0.84 -6.46
CA VAL A 125 0.39 0.51 -6.39
C VAL A 125 -0.54 0.62 -5.20
N SER A 126 -0.49 1.76 -4.53
CA SER A 126 -1.34 2.12 -3.40
C SER A 126 -2.08 3.43 -3.67
N SER A 127 -3.36 3.51 -3.28
CA SER A 127 -4.14 4.75 -3.38
C SER A 127 -5.30 4.75 -2.39
N GLY A 128 -5.65 5.93 -1.89
CA GLY A 128 -6.89 6.16 -1.13
C GLY A 128 -8.14 6.26 -2.02
N TYR A 129 -7.97 6.34 -3.33
CA TYR A 129 -9.06 6.45 -4.30
C TYR A 129 -9.23 5.16 -5.08
N SER A 130 -10.17 4.32 -4.68
CA SER A 130 -10.46 3.02 -5.33
C SER A 130 -10.98 3.17 -6.77
N THR A 131 -11.44 4.36 -7.15
CA THR A 131 -11.96 4.67 -8.49
C THR A 131 -10.89 5.14 -9.48
N ASP A 132 -9.62 5.22 -9.09
CA ASP A 132 -8.57 5.60 -10.01
C ASP A 132 -8.41 4.52 -11.11
N PRO A 133 -8.40 4.90 -12.39
CA PRO A 133 -8.25 3.96 -13.51
C PRO A 133 -6.99 3.10 -13.43
N ILE A 134 -5.91 3.60 -12.79
CA ILE A 134 -4.67 2.84 -12.60
C ILE A 134 -4.88 1.69 -11.62
N MET A 135 -5.70 1.87 -10.59
CA MET A 135 -6.04 0.81 -9.65
C MET A 135 -6.78 -0.36 -10.32
N ALA A 136 -7.63 -0.07 -11.31
CA ALA A 136 -8.36 -1.09 -12.06
C ALA A 136 -7.48 -1.85 -13.07
N ASP A 137 -6.57 -1.14 -13.73
CA ASP A 137 -5.73 -1.67 -14.82
C ASP A 137 -4.22 -1.64 -14.48
N PHE A 138 -3.87 -1.79 -13.21
CA PHE A 138 -2.50 -1.60 -12.69
C PHE A 138 -1.42 -2.34 -13.49
N ARG A 139 -1.71 -3.51 -14.02
CA ARG A 139 -0.75 -4.30 -14.83
C ARG A 139 -0.33 -3.60 -16.12
N LYS A 140 -1.21 -2.80 -16.73
CA LYS A 140 -0.87 -2.02 -17.94
C LYS A 140 0.18 -0.94 -17.67
N PHE A 141 0.28 -0.50 -16.41
CA PHE A 141 1.25 0.51 -16.00
C PHE A 141 2.55 -0.10 -15.45
N GLY A 142 2.66 -1.43 -15.42
CA GLY A 142 3.84 -2.14 -14.95
C GLY A 142 3.81 -2.56 -13.48
N PHE A 143 2.69 -2.36 -12.79
CA PHE A 143 2.53 -2.85 -11.42
C PHE A 143 2.19 -4.34 -11.38
N SER A 144 2.65 -5.01 -10.34
CA SER A 144 2.41 -6.43 -10.08
C SER A 144 1.23 -6.68 -9.17
N GLY A 145 0.83 -5.67 -8.37
CA GLY A 145 -0.27 -5.76 -7.42
C GLY A 145 -0.85 -4.40 -7.09
N VAL A 146 -1.95 -4.41 -6.33
CA VAL A 146 -2.68 -3.23 -5.91
C VAL A 146 -3.12 -3.39 -4.46
N VAL A 147 -3.05 -2.32 -3.68
CA VAL A 147 -3.56 -2.26 -2.31
C VAL A 147 -4.24 -0.92 -2.07
N SER A 148 -5.38 -0.93 -1.39
CA SER A 148 -6.12 0.28 -1.05
C SER A 148 -5.66 0.85 0.30
N LYS A 149 -5.74 2.17 0.46
CA LYS A 149 -5.62 2.84 1.74
C LYS A 149 -7.02 3.04 2.34
N PRO A 150 -7.21 2.93 3.68
CA PRO A 150 -6.20 2.60 4.68
C PRO A 150 -5.72 1.15 4.60
N TYR A 151 -4.46 0.89 4.94
CA TYR A 151 -3.89 -0.45 4.92
C TYR A 151 -4.49 -1.35 6.00
N GLU A 152 -4.97 -2.53 5.58
CA GLU A 152 -5.33 -3.62 6.48
C GLU A 152 -4.25 -4.71 6.40
N VAL A 153 -3.99 -5.39 7.52
CA VAL A 153 -2.94 -6.44 7.61
C VAL A 153 -3.21 -7.56 6.62
N GLU A 154 -4.48 -7.96 6.51
CA GLU A 154 -4.95 -9.02 5.64
C GLU A 154 -4.70 -8.70 4.16
N ASP A 155 -4.99 -7.47 3.75
CA ASP A 155 -4.82 -7.01 2.36
C ASP A 155 -3.35 -6.92 1.98
N LEU A 156 -2.51 -6.33 2.85
CA LEU A 156 -1.07 -6.28 2.66
C LEU A 156 -0.46 -7.68 2.58
N SER A 157 -0.87 -8.57 3.48
CA SER A 157 -0.41 -9.96 3.47
C SER A 157 -0.80 -10.68 2.19
N ALA A 158 -2.06 -10.55 1.75
CA ALA A 158 -2.57 -11.21 0.55
C ALA A 158 -1.83 -10.76 -0.71
N VAL A 159 -1.69 -9.44 -0.91
CA VAL A 159 -1.03 -8.90 -2.10
C VAL A 159 0.47 -9.23 -2.13
N LEU A 160 1.16 -9.18 -0.98
CA LEU A 160 2.57 -9.56 -0.90
C LEU A 160 2.78 -11.04 -1.17
N LEU A 161 1.93 -11.91 -0.63
CA LEU A 161 2.00 -13.34 -0.92
C LEU A 161 1.78 -13.64 -2.40
N GLU A 162 0.91 -12.91 -3.08
CA GLU A 162 0.70 -13.05 -4.52
C GLU A 162 1.92 -12.57 -5.32
N VAL A 163 2.39 -11.36 -5.04
CA VAL A 163 3.47 -10.70 -5.79
C VAL A 163 4.84 -11.37 -5.55
N LEU A 164 5.10 -11.84 -4.34
CA LEU A 164 6.38 -12.45 -3.96
C LEU A 164 6.46 -13.94 -4.29
N LYS A 165 5.36 -14.59 -4.71
CA LYS A 165 5.42 -15.99 -5.14
C LYS A 165 6.52 -16.18 -6.19
N PRO A 166 7.35 -17.22 -6.06
CA PRO A 166 8.24 -17.61 -7.14
C PRO A 166 7.43 -17.94 -8.40
N PRO A 167 7.91 -17.62 -9.60
CA PRO A 167 7.23 -18.02 -10.83
C PRO A 167 6.98 -19.53 -10.79
N ALA A 168 5.78 -19.94 -11.14
CA ALA A 168 5.44 -21.34 -11.22
C ALA A 168 6.44 -22.03 -12.16
N VAL A 169 7.24 -22.95 -11.61
CA VAL A 169 8.13 -23.78 -12.42
C VAL A 169 7.23 -24.65 -13.28
N SER A 170 7.09 -24.30 -14.56
CA SER A 170 6.45 -25.17 -15.56
C SER A 170 7.26 -26.46 -15.60
N ARG A 171 6.76 -27.51 -14.94
CA ARG A 171 7.24 -28.85 -15.18
C ARG A 171 6.88 -29.20 -16.61
N SER A 172 7.86 -29.04 -17.49
CA SER A 172 7.81 -29.67 -18.82
C SER A 172 7.85 -31.17 -18.59
N THR A 173 6.77 -31.82 -18.96
CA THR A 173 6.66 -33.26 -19.09
C THR A 173 7.28 -33.67 -20.42
#